data_676d5ef96365033781301390c7c07227
#
_entry.id   676d5ef96365033781301390c7c07227
#
_cell.length_a   1.000
_cell.length_b   1.000
_cell.length_c   1.000
_cell.angle_alpha   90.00
_cell.angle_beta   90.00
_cell.angle_gamma   90.00
#
_symmetry.space_group_name_H-M   'P 1'
#
loop_
_entity.id
_entity.type
_entity.pdbx_description
1 polymer ?
#
loop_
_entity_poly.entity_id
_entity_poly.type
_entity_poly.pdbx_seq_one_letter_code
_entity_poly.pdbx_strand_id
1 'polypeptide(L)'
;MMAKTILRVLLSRPCFRRQFCTSGQSTSINPEEIKKFDNLSSLWWDEAGEFRPLHSMNSLRIPFIRNGLVNSRAVSTTKANTSRSLDGLDLVDVGCGGGILSEPLARIGANVLGLDASQEAIQIAKQHSLLDPNLSGKLQYRHGTLEELAEEGKLFDAVIMSEVVEHMNNPQHCFNLAAKLVKPNGSLFVTTLNRSYLSWLGGILIAERLLKIVPPGTHDWDKFLTPLEVENMLADSNCNTRSVHGMAYNILTHNWHWTSNVSINYALHAVKSGEKGSN
;
A
#
# COMPACT_ATOMS: atom_id res chain seq x y z
N MET A 1 17.10 -3.54 43.08
CA MET A 1 18.23 -2.86 42.39
C MET A 1 18.18 -3.03 40.85
N MET A 2 17.54 -4.06 40.30
CA MET A 2 17.44 -4.31 38.85
C MET A 2 16.42 -3.42 38.07
N ALA A 3 15.34 -2.96 38.70
CA ALA A 3 14.30 -2.18 38.02
C ALA A 3 14.72 -0.74 37.65
N LYS A 4 15.68 -0.13 38.36
CA LYS A 4 16.18 1.22 38.09
C LYS A 4 17.18 1.30 36.90
N THR A 5 17.81 0.18 36.56
CA THR A 5 18.78 0.10 35.47
C THR A 5 18.07 -0.02 34.10
N ILE A 6 16.94 -0.71 34.04
CA ILE A 6 16.16 -0.88 32.81
C ILE A 6 15.52 0.44 32.37
N LEU A 7 15.05 1.26 33.32
CA LEU A 7 14.42 2.55 32.99
C LEU A 7 15.40 3.61 32.46
N ARG A 8 16.69 3.52 32.78
CA ARG A 8 17.70 4.45 32.29
C ARG A 8 18.18 4.17 30.86
N VAL A 9 18.07 2.91 30.40
CA VAL A 9 18.41 2.53 29.03
C VAL A 9 17.31 2.95 28.05
N LEU A 10 16.05 3.08 28.50
CA LEU A 10 14.91 3.47 27.69
C LEU A 10 14.82 5.01 27.44
N LEU A 11 15.51 5.83 28.25
CA LEU A 11 15.42 7.30 28.17
C LEU A 11 16.62 7.97 27.48
N SER A 12 17.61 7.21 27.00
CA SER A 12 18.84 7.76 26.41
C SER A 12 19.12 7.38 24.96
N ARG A 13 18.10 7.21 24.14
CA ARG A 13 18.31 7.08 22.70
C ARG A 13 18.15 8.45 22.03
N PRO A 14 19.20 8.97 21.35
CA PRO A 14 19.10 10.21 20.59
C PRO A 14 18.11 10.02 19.45
N CYS A 15 17.36 11.07 19.16
CA CYS A 15 16.54 11.19 17.97
C CYS A 15 17.46 11.05 16.74
N PHE A 16 17.58 9.85 16.19
CA PHE A 16 18.38 9.59 14.98
C PHE A 16 17.61 10.19 13.79
N ARG A 17 18.00 11.39 13.41
CA ARG A 17 17.71 11.92 12.08
C ARG A 17 18.39 10.96 11.09
N ARG A 18 17.61 10.14 10.39
CA ARG A 18 18.11 9.32 9.28
C ARG A 18 18.76 10.27 8.28
N GLN A 19 20.11 10.28 8.20
CA GLN A 19 20.81 10.81 7.03
C GLN A 19 20.60 9.79 5.90
N PHE A 20 19.73 10.12 4.96
CA PHE A 20 19.67 9.38 3.71
C PHE A 20 20.98 9.63 2.97
N CYS A 21 21.80 8.61 2.83
CA CYS A 21 23.00 8.65 1.99
C CYS A 21 22.59 8.91 0.54
N THR A 22 22.92 10.08 0.05
CA THR A 22 22.82 10.44 -1.37
C THR A 22 24.11 10.07 -2.07
N SER A 23 24.18 8.90 -2.71
CA SER A 23 25.02 8.65 -3.91
C SER A 23 24.85 7.19 -4.37
N GLY A 24 24.16 7.01 -5.47
CA GLY A 24 23.87 5.76 -6.15
C GLY A 24 22.45 5.82 -6.67
N GLN A 25 22.16 5.33 -7.85
CA GLN A 25 20.77 5.20 -8.34
C GLN A 25 19.98 4.44 -7.27
N SER A 26 19.14 5.15 -6.51
CA SER A 26 18.33 4.55 -5.47
C SER A 26 17.15 3.83 -6.15
N THR A 27 17.28 2.52 -6.29
CA THR A 27 16.14 1.70 -6.73
C THR A 27 15.13 1.58 -5.60
N SER A 28 13.84 1.68 -5.92
CA SER A 28 12.73 1.42 -4.99
C SER A 28 12.72 -0.03 -4.51
N ILE A 29 13.30 -0.93 -5.30
CA ILE A 29 13.23 -2.38 -5.14
C ILE A 29 14.24 -2.91 -4.12
N ASN A 30 13.77 -3.85 -3.29
CA ASN A 30 14.60 -4.72 -2.46
C ASN A 30 14.58 -6.15 -3.00
N PRO A 31 15.68 -6.66 -3.63
CA PRO A 31 15.69 -8.00 -4.22
C PRO A 31 15.48 -9.15 -3.21
N GLU A 32 15.82 -8.95 -1.94
CA GLU A 32 15.61 -9.97 -0.90
C GLU A 32 14.13 -10.08 -0.53
N GLU A 33 13.42 -8.96 -0.51
CA GLU A 33 11.97 -8.96 -0.29
C GLU A 33 11.25 -9.66 -1.45
N ILE A 34 11.62 -9.37 -2.71
CA ILE A 34 11.03 -10.04 -3.88
C ILE A 34 11.14 -11.55 -3.74
N LYS A 35 12.33 -12.10 -3.43
CA LYS A 35 12.53 -13.53 -3.26
C LYS A 35 11.66 -14.17 -2.18
N LYS A 36 11.34 -13.43 -1.10
CA LYS A 36 10.43 -13.93 -0.07
C LYS A 36 9.02 -14.12 -0.64
N PHE A 37 8.52 -13.14 -1.39
CA PHE A 37 7.19 -13.21 -2.02
C PHE A 37 7.13 -14.21 -3.17
N ASP A 38 8.20 -14.38 -3.95
CA ASP A 38 8.27 -15.40 -5.00
C ASP A 38 8.07 -16.81 -4.44
N ASN A 39 8.64 -17.11 -3.27
CA ASN A 39 8.47 -18.41 -2.60
C ASN A 39 7.01 -18.68 -2.17
N LEU A 40 6.21 -17.66 -2.03
CA LEU A 40 4.80 -17.73 -1.62
C LEU A 40 3.84 -17.55 -2.80
N SER A 41 4.36 -17.38 -4.01
CA SER A 41 3.58 -16.96 -5.18
C SER A 41 2.39 -17.89 -5.50
N SER A 42 2.55 -19.20 -5.33
CA SER A 42 1.47 -20.18 -5.56
C SER A 42 0.30 -20.08 -4.58
N LEU A 43 0.47 -19.37 -3.45
CA LEU A 43 -0.51 -19.28 -2.36
C LEU A 43 -1.36 -18.00 -2.44
N TRP A 44 -1.11 -17.09 -3.38
CA TRP A 44 -1.78 -15.77 -3.46
C TRP A 44 -3.31 -15.86 -3.40
N TRP A 45 -3.91 -16.88 -4.02
CA TRP A 45 -5.36 -17.04 -4.12
C TRP A 45 -5.93 -18.14 -3.20
N ASP A 46 -5.14 -18.62 -2.24
CA ASP A 46 -5.65 -19.41 -1.12
C ASP A 46 -6.25 -18.48 -0.07
N GLU A 47 -7.57 -18.27 -0.15
CA GLU A 47 -8.30 -17.40 0.78
C GLU A 47 -8.35 -17.94 2.23
N ALA A 48 -7.96 -19.18 2.46
CA ALA A 48 -7.84 -19.78 3.79
C ALA A 48 -6.39 -19.81 4.30
N GLY A 49 -5.40 -19.55 3.40
CA GLY A 49 -3.97 -19.61 3.65
C GLY A 49 -3.36 -18.34 4.20
N GLU A 50 -2.07 -18.18 3.94
CA GLU A 50 -1.24 -17.09 4.49
C GLU A 50 -1.70 -15.70 4.02
N PHE A 51 -2.28 -15.58 2.81
CA PHE A 51 -2.78 -14.32 2.26
C PHE A 51 -4.23 -14.00 2.64
N ARG A 52 -4.88 -14.83 3.49
CA ARG A 52 -6.23 -14.57 4.00
C ARG A 52 -6.41 -13.17 4.59
N PRO A 53 -5.46 -12.60 5.38
CA PRO A 53 -5.59 -11.23 5.87
C PRO A 53 -5.67 -10.20 4.75
N LEU A 54 -4.92 -10.36 3.64
CA LEU A 54 -4.98 -9.44 2.50
C LEU A 54 -6.31 -9.54 1.74
N HIS A 55 -6.86 -10.75 1.57
CA HIS A 55 -8.18 -10.94 0.98
C HIS A 55 -9.27 -10.26 1.81
N SER A 56 -9.32 -10.52 3.11
CA SER A 56 -10.32 -9.92 4.00
C SER A 56 -10.16 -8.41 4.16
N MET A 57 -8.95 -7.85 3.99
CA MET A 57 -8.68 -6.41 4.03
C MET A 57 -9.41 -5.63 2.92
N ASN A 58 -9.75 -6.28 1.81
CA ASN A 58 -10.48 -5.67 0.72
C ASN A 58 -11.87 -5.16 1.14
N SER A 59 -12.47 -5.72 2.19
CA SER A 59 -13.69 -5.19 2.79
C SER A 59 -13.57 -3.74 3.27
N LEU A 60 -12.36 -3.30 3.62
CA LEU A 60 -12.04 -1.93 3.99
C LEU A 60 -11.41 -1.15 2.83
N ARG A 61 -10.43 -1.74 2.12
CA ARG A 61 -9.65 -1.04 1.09
C ARG A 61 -10.51 -0.56 -0.08
N ILE A 62 -11.38 -1.43 -0.61
CA ILE A 62 -12.20 -1.10 -1.79
C ILE A 62 -13.16 0.06 -1.48
N PRO A 63 -13.97 0.03 -0.39
CA PRO A 63 -14.79 1.17 -0.02
C PRO A 63 -13.96 2.44 0.28
N PHE A 64 -12.80 2.32 0.89
CA PHE A 64 -11.92 3.44 1.20
C PHE A 64 -11.44 4.15 -0.06
N ILE A 65 -10.90 3.40 -1.03
CA ILE A 65 -10.43 3.93 -2.32
C ILE A 65 -11.61 4.56 -3.09
N ARG A 66 -12.73 3.83 -3.22
CA ARG A 66 -13.93 4.32 -3.88
C ARG A 66 -14.42 5.63 -3.27
N ASN A 67 -14.59 5.67 -1.95
CA ASN A 67 -15.10 6.84 -1.25
C ASN A 67 -14.12 8.03 -1.32
N GLY A 68 -12.82 7.77 -1.25
CA GLY A 68 -11.78 8.78 -1.45
C GLY A 68 -11.88 9.43 -2.82
N LEU A 69 -12.06 8.64 -3.88
CA LEU A 69 -12.24 9.13 -5.26
C LEU A 69 -13.56 9.90 -5.46
N VAL A 70 -14.64 9.48 -4.79
CA VAL A 70 -15.91 10.24 -4.78
C VAL A 70 -15.73 11.56 -4.07
N ASN A 71 -15.11 11.57 -2.90
CA ASN A 71 -14.91 12.77 -2.09
C ASN A 71 -13.93 13.77 -2.73
N SER A 72 -12.94 13.29 -3.47
CA SER A 72 -12.04 14.14 -4.28
C SER A 72 -12.66 14.63 -5.59
N ARG A 73 -13.92 14.28 -5.85
CA ARG A 73 -14.67 14.62 -7.08
C ARG A 73 -14.12 14.00 -8.36
N ALA A 74 -13.26 13.00 -8.27
CA ALA A 74 -12.84 12.18 -9.43
C ALA A 74 -14.01 11.36 -9.99
N VAL A 75 -14.98 11.02 -9.15
CA VAL A 75 -16.22 10.32 -9.52
C VAL A 75 -17.41 11.27 -9.37
N SER A 76 -18.28 11.31 -10.39
CA SER A 76 -19.56 12.05 -10.28
C SER A 76 -20.50 11.38 -9.27
N THR A 77 -21.33 12.18 -8.59
CA THR A 77 -22.30 11.67 -7.61
C THR A 77 -23.30 10.68 -8.20
N THR A 78 -23.61 10.80 -9.49
CA THR A 78 -24.48 9.87 -10.21
C THR A 78 -23.86 8.49 -10.39
N LYS A 79 -22.55 8.40 -10.63
CA LYS A 79 -21.82 7.12 -10.77
C LYS A 79 -21.49 6.49 -9.41
N ALA A 80 -21.32 7.29 -8.37
CA ALA A 80 -20.89 6.82 -7.05
C ALA A 80 -21.77 5.71 -6.47
N ASN A 81 -23.06 5.69 -6.78
CA ASN A 81 -24.03 4.72 -6.27
C ASN A 81 -24.32 3.56 -7.24
N THR A 82 -23.51 3.39 -8.28
CA THR A 82 -23.67 2.27 -9.22
C THR A 82 -22.69 1.14 -8.90
N SER A 83 -22.95 -0.07 -9.43
CA SER A 83 -22.02 -1.20 -9.35
C SER A 83 -20.71 -0.96 -10.07
N ARG A 84 -20.66 0.01 -10.98
CA ARG A 84 -19.48 0.43 -11.75
C ARG A 84 -19.06 1.84 -11.37
N SER A 85 -18.94 2.08 -10.07
CA SER A 85 -18.70 3.42 -9.51
C SER A 85 -17.38 4.06 -9.97
N LEU A 86 -16.38 3.27 -10.35
CA LEU A 86 -15.07 3.76 -10.83
C LEU A 86 -14.94 3.72 -12.37
N ASP A 87 -16.05 3.57 -13.11
CA ASP A 87 -15.99 3.46 -14.56
C ASP A 87 -15.39 4.70 -15.22
N GLY A 88 -14.36 4.45 -16.03
CA GLY A 88 -13.61 5.48 -16.77
C GLY A 88 -12.41 6.08 -16.02
N LEU A 89 -12.13 5.64 -14.77
CA LEU A 89 -10.92 6.06 -14.05
C LEU A 89 -9.75 5.11 -14.36
N ASP A 90 -8.58 5.67 -14.55
CA ASP A 90 -7.31 4.97 -14.72
C ASP A 90 -6.61 4.89 -13.36
N LEU A 91 -6.41 3.68 -12.84
CA LEU A 91 -5.74 3.43 -11.57
C LEU A 91 -4.45 2.62 -11.79
N VAL A 92 -3.44 2.85 -10.97
CA VAL A 92 -2.29 1.95 -10.86
C VAL A 92 -2.19 1.41 -9.43
N ASP A 93 -2.07 0.09 -9.33
CA ASP A 93 -1.85 -0.66 -8.11
C ASP A 93 -0.37 -1.07 -8.07
N VAL A 94 0.43 -0.35 -7.28
CA VAL A 94 1.88 -0.53 -7.19
C VAL A 94 2.20 -1.57 -6.13
N GLY A 95 2.96 -2.59 -6.48
CA GLY A 95 3.18 -3.78 -5.64
C GLY A 95 1.91 -4.63 -5.59
N CYS A 96 1.28 -4.87 -6.75
CA CYS A 96 -0.02 -5.54 -6.82
C CYS A 96 0.01 -7.02 -6.42
N GLY A 97 1.20 -7.64 -6.33
CA GLY A 97 1.35 -9.06 -6.04
C GLY A 97 0.53 -9.93 -6.99
N GLY A 98 -0.19 -10.91 -6.44
CA GLY A 98 -1.09 -11.79 -7.20
C GLY A 98 -2.39 -11.13 -7.68
N GLY A 99 -2.59 -9.81 -7.50
CA GLY A 99 -3.75 -9.08 -8.01
C GLY A 99 -4.96 -9.01 -7.08
N ILE A 100 -4.80 -9.38 -5.81
CA ILE A 100 -5.90 -9.44 -4.82
C ILE A 100 -6.69 -8.13 -4.73
N LEU A 101 -6.04 -6.96 -4.83
CA LEU A 101 -6.70 -5.65 -4.81
C LEU A 101 -7.06 -5.17 -6.21
N SER A 102 -6.22 -5.43 -7.21
CA SER A 102 -6.41 -4.95 -8.58
C SER A 102 -7.70 -5.46 -9.22
N GLU A 103 -8.02 -6.76 -9.05
CA GLU A 103 -9.23 -7.37 -9.66
C GLU A 103 -10.53 -6.76 -9.14
N PRO A 104 -10.78 -6.64 -7.82
CA PRO A 104 -12.01 -6.02 -7.34
C PRO A 104 -12.16 -4.55 -7.76
N LEU A 105 -11.07 -3.79 -7.88
CA LEU A 105 -11.12 -2.41 -8.39
C LEU A 105 -11.54 -2.38 -9.87
N ALA A 106 -11.06 -3.32 -10.67
CA ALA A 106 -11.48 -3.46 -12.06
C ALA A 106 -12.95 -3.91 -12.16
N ARG A 107 -13.43 -4.82 -11.28
CA ARG A 107 -14.84 -5.25 -11.23
C ARG A 107 -15.80 -4.10 -10.98
N ILE A 108 -15.41 -3.10 -10.19
CA ILE A 108 -16.24 -1.89 -9.97
C ILE A 108 -16.01 -0.80 -11.02
N GLY A 109 -15.34 -1.14 -12.14
CA GLY A 109 -15.31 -0.38 -13.38
C GLY A 109 -14.01 0.33 -13.73
N ALA A 110 -13.04 0.43 -12.82
CA ALA A 110 -11.78 1.09 -13.10
C ALA A 110 -10.98 0.38 -14.22
N ASN A 111 -10.19 1.16 -14.98
CA ASN A 111 -9.10 0.63 -15.77
C ASN A 111 -7.89 0.50 -14.83
N VAL A 112 -7.45 -0.70 -14.53
CA VAL A 112 -6.40 -0.94 -13.54
C VAL A 112 -5.14 -1.46 -14.21
N LEU A 113 -4.01 -0.83 -13.91
CA LEU A 113 -2.68 -1.37 -14.16
C LEU A 113 -2.12 -1.92 -12.83
N GLY A 114 -1.99 -3.24 -12.70
CA GLY A 114 -1.22 -3.86 -11.64
C GLY A 114 0.25 -3.89 -12.01
N LEU A 115 1.10 -3.27 -11.20
CA LEU A 115 2.56 -3.22 -11.37
C LEU A 115 3.22 -3.95 -10.22
N ASP A 116 4.11 -4.89 -10.52
CA ASP A 116 4.91 -5.57 -9.49
C ASP A 116 6.31 -5.90 -10.01
N ALA A 117 7.28 -5.91 -9.12
CA ALA A 117 8.66 -6.26 -9.41
C ALA A 117 8.91 -7.77 -9.39
N SER A 118 7.96 -8.59 -8.91
CA SER A 118 7.98 -10.05 -9.00
C SER A 118 7.35 -10.51 -10.30
N GLN A 119 8.13 -11.18 -11.13
CA GLN A 119 7.66 -11.80 -12.35
C GLN A 119 6.68 -12.95 -12.06
N GLU A 120 6.94 -13.70 -10.98
CA GLU A 120 6.14 -14.83 -10.54
C GLU A 120 4.76 -14.36 -10.07
N ALA A 121 4.69 -13.33 -9.25
CA ALA A 121 3.44 -12.74 -8.80
C ALA A 121 2.59 -12.24 -9.98
N ILE A 122 3.22 -11.57 -10.95
CA ILE A 122 2.54 -11.10 -12.16
C ILE A 122 2.01 -12.25 -13.02
N GLN A 123 2.72 -13.37 -13.11
CA GLN A 123 2.21 -14.56 -13.83
C GLN A 123 0.97 -15.11 -13.16
N ILE A 124 0.97 -15.25 -11.83
CA ILE A 124 -0.19 -15.70 -11.05
C ILE A 124 -1.37 -14.75 -11.23
N ALA A 125 -1.13 -13.43 -11.10
CA ALA A 125 -2.15 -12.41 -11.29
C ALA A 125 -2.81 -12.49 -12.68
N LYS A 126 -1.99 -12.64 -13.74
CA LYS A 126 -2.50 -12.83 -15.12
C LYS A 126 -3.33 -14.08 -15.26
N GLN A 127 -2.84 -15.22 -14.75
CA GLN A 127 -3.56 -16.50 -14.82
C GLN A 127 -4.91 -16.42 -14.10
N HIS A 128 -4.94 -15.84 -12.89
CA HIS A 128 -6.17 -15.74 -12.12
C HIS A 128 -7.18 -14.79 -12.80
N SER A 129 -6.74 -13.66 -13.33
CA SER A 129 -7.65 -12.72 -14.00
C SER A 129 -8.35 -13.29 -15.24
N LEU A 130 -7.80 -14.33 -15.87
CA LEU A 130 -8.45 -15.04 -16.99
C LEU A 130 -9.69 -15.83 -16.55
N LEU A 131 -9.84 -16.11 -15.26
CA LEU A 131 -11.03 -16.81 -14.73
C LEU A 131 -12.28 -15.93 -14.72
N ASP A 132 -12.11 -14.60 -14.80
CA ASP A 132 -13.23 -13.64 -14.83
C ASP A 132 -13.24 -12.83 -16.13
N PRO A 133 -14.08 -13.20 -17.13
CA PRO A 133 -14.14 -12.48 -18.40
C PRO A 133 -14.50 -10.99 -18.28
N ASN A 134 -15.14 -10.57 -17.17
CA ASN A 134 -15.52 -9.18 -16.93
C ASN A 134 -14.29 -8.27 -16.69
N LEU A 135 -13.15 -8.84 -16.38
CA LEU A 135 -11.89 -8.10 -16.22
C LEU A 135 -11.20 -7.78 -17.55
N SER A 136 -11.62 -8.45 -18.63
CA SER A 136 -11.04 -8.24 -19.96
C SER A 136 -11.17 -6.78 -20.41
N GLY A 137 -10.06 -6.19 -20.85
CA GLY A 137 -9.99 -4.79 -21.29
C GLY A 137 -10.00 -3.75 -20.14
N LYS A 138 -10.19 -4.18 -18.89
CA LYS A 138 -10.19 -3.30 -17.71
C LYS A 138 -8.96 -3.50 -16.82
N LEU A 139 -8.34 -4.66 -16.87
CA LEU A 139 -7.22 -5.03 -16.01
C LEU A 139 -6.03 -5.46 -16.85
N GLN A 140 -4.88 -4.87 -16.54
CA GLN A 140 -3.59 -5.23 -17.13
C GLN A 140 -2.59 -5.44 -16.00
N TYR A 141 -1.73 -6.44 -16.15
CA TYR A 141 -0.63 -6.71 -15.23
C TYR A 141 0.71 -6.57 -15.92
N ARG A 142 1.63 -5.88 -15.27
CA ARG A 142 2.96 -5.59 -15.78
C ARG A 142 4.03 -5.92 -14.74
N HIS A 143 5.00 -6.71 -15.13
CA HIS A 143 6.27 -6.83 -14.42
C HIS A 143 7.11 -5.58 -14.71
N GLY A 144 7.60 -4.92 -13.66
CA GLY A 144 8.43 -3.72 -13.78
C GLY A 144 8.53 -2.93 -12.49
N THR A 145 9.20 -1.80 -12.55
CA THR A 145 9.49 -0.93 -11.42
C THR A 145 8.69 0.36 -11.48
N LEU A 146 8.60 1.03 -10.33
CA LEU A 146 7.96 2.34 -10.23
C LEU A 146 8.73 3.41 -11.03
N GLU A 147 10.07 3.28 -11.08
CA GLU A 147 10.96 4.13 -11.86
C GLU A 147 10.63 4.05 -13.36
N GLU A 148 10.60 2.81 -13.89
CA GLU A 148 10.28 2.59 -15.30
C GLU A 148 8.91 3.14 -15.70
N LEU A 149 7.89 2.93 -14.83
CA LEU A 149 6.56 3.48 -15.08
C LEU A 149 6.54 5.01 -15.05
N ALA A 150 7.32 5.62 -14.14
CA ALA A 150 7.40 7.07 -14.03
C ALA A 150 8.11 7.73 -15.22
N GLU A 151 9.05 7.04 -15.87
CA GLU A 151 9.74 7.51 -17.08
C GLU A 151 8.82 7.56 -18.29
N GLU A 152 7.77 6.75 -18.34
CA GLU A 152 6.80 6.75 -19.43
C GLU A 152 5.89 7.99 -19.46
N GLY A 153 5.82 8.73 -18.36
CA GLY A 153 5.02 9.96 -18.26
C GLY A 153 3.50 9.73 -18.28
N LYS A 154 3.03 8.47 -18.15
CA LYS A 154 1.61 8.15 -18.05
C LYS A 154 1.06 8.60 -16.70
N LEU A 155 -0.09 9.29 -16.73
CA LEU A 155 -0.75 9.79 -15.52
C LEU A 155 -2.02 9.00 -15.21
N PHE A 156 -2.28 8.80 -13.91
CA PHE A 156 -3.41 8.06 -13.39
C PHE A 156 -4.31 8.95 -12.52
N ASP A 157 -5.60 8.63 -12.46
CA ASP A 157 -6.55 9.26 -11.56
C ASP A 157 -6.25 8.92 -10.10
N ALA A 158 -5.74 7.70 -9.87
CA ALA A 158 -5.18 7.34 -8.58
C ALA A 158 -3.98 6.38 -8.70
N VAL A 159 -3.06 6.53 -7.74
CA VAL A 159 -1.97 5.61 -7.44
C VAL A 159 -2.26 4.96 -6.09
N ILE A 160 -2.17 3.65 -6.03
CA ILE A 160 -2.42 2.85 -4.84
C ILE A 160 -1.12 2.15 -4.46
N MET A 161 -0.72 2.28 -3.20
CA MET A 161 0.45 1.63 -2.59
C MET A 161 -0.01 0.92 -1.32
N SER A 162 -0.48 -0.32 -1.47
CA SER A 162 -1.12 -1.07 -0.38
C SER A 162 -0.21 -2.19 0.10
N GLU A 163 0.25 -2.11 1.36
CA GLU A 163 1.17 -3.08 1.99
C GLU A 163 2.46 -3.28 1.17
N VAL A 164 3.03 -2.18 0.69
CA VAL A 164 4.22 -2.21 -0.18
C VAL A 164 5.32 -1.26 0.28
N VAL A 165 4.98 -0.13 0.92
CA VAL A 165 5.96 0.92 1.25
C VAL A 165 6.99 0.49 2.29
N GLU A 166 6.64 -0.44 3.18
CA GLU A 166 7.52 -1.06 4.18
C GLU A 166 8.57 -1.99 3.56
N HIS A 167 8.36 -2.44 2.33
CA HIS A 167 9.28 -3.31 1.60
C HIS A 167 10.23 -2.54 0.68
N MET A 168 10.05 -1.22 0.56
CA MET A 168 10.85 -0.37 -0.31
C MET A 168 12.13 0.15 0.36
N ASN A 169 13.21 0.25 -0.42
CA ASN A 169 14.52 0.71 0.10
C ASN A 169 14.52 2.20 0.46
N ASN A 170 13.83 3.03 -0.32
CA ASN A 170 13.76 4.47 -0.14
C ASN A 170 12.32 4.98 -0.29
N PRO A 171 11.54 5.00 0.82
CA PRO A 171 10.15 5.42 0.78
C PRO A 171 9.93 6.84 0.23
N GLN A 172 10.79 7.82 0.57
CA GLN A 172 10.68 9.18 0.04
C GLN A 172 10.80 9.21 -1.48
N HIS A 173 11.77 8.47 -2.04
CA HIS A 173 11.92 8.36 -3.49
C HIS A 173 10.67 7.74 -4.13
N CYS A 174 10.13 6.68 -3.53
CA CYS A 174 8.93 6.01 -4.00
C CYS A 174 7.71 6.94 -4.00
N PHE A 175 7.51 7.73 -2.93
CA PHE A 175 6.42 8.72 -2.90
C PHE A 175 6.62 9.83 -3.94
N ASN A 176 7.85 10.27 -4.19
CA ASN A 176 8.14 11.25 -5.26
C ASN A 176 7.77 10.69 -6.65
N LEU A 177 8.09 9.42 -6.91
CA LEU A 177 7.73 8.75 -8.17
C LEU A 177 6.21 8.55 -8.26
N ALA A 178 5.58 8.04 -7.20
CA ALA A 178 4.12 7.87 -7.14
C ALA A 178 3.39 9.19 -7.40
N ALA A 179 3.85 10.29 -6.79
CA ALA A 179 3.29 11.62 -7.02
C ALA A 179 3.45 12.10 -8.46
N LYS A 180 4.54 11.74 -9.17
CA LYS A 180 4.70 12.04 -10.61
C LYS A 180 3.65 11.34 -11.46
N LEU A 181 3.24 10.13 -11.08
CA LEU A 181 2.24 9.34 -11.79
C LEU A 181 0.80 9.79 -11.55
N VAL A 182 0.54 10.57 -10.50
CA VAL A 182 -0.80 11.06 -10.18
C VAL A 182 -1.13 12.31 -11.02
N LYS A 183 -2.30 12.34 -11.66
CA LYS A 183 -2.85 13.53 -12.34
C LYS A 183 -2.99 14.69 -11.34
N PRO A 184 -2.93 15.97 -11.77
CA PRO A 184 -3.34 17.11 -10.94
C PRO A 184 -4.74 16.86 -10.35
N ASN A 185 -4.93 17.09 -9.05
CA ASN A 185 -6.12 16.75 -8.26
C ASN A 185 -6.46 15.26 -8.16
N GLY A 186 -5.61 14.37 -8.68
CA GLY A 186 -5.73 12.92 -8.52
C GLY A 186 -5.36 12.46 -7.11
N SER A 187 -5.63 11.21 -6.82
CA SER A 187 -5.53 10.63 -5.47
C SER A 187 -4.33 9.69 -5.31
N LEU A 188 -3.81 9.63 -4.09
CA LEU A 188 -2.83 8.63 -3.68
C LEU A 188 -3.35 7.94 -2.42
N PHE A 189 -3.39 6.60 -2.45
CA PHE A 189 -3.83 5.75 -1.35
C PHE A 189 -2.68 4.90 -0.85
N VAL A 190 -2.50 4.87 0.46
CA VAL A 190 -1.46 4.07 1.11
C VAL A 190 -2.10 3.26 2.23
N THR A 191 -1.81 1.97 2.31
CA THR A 191 -2.03 1.18 3.52
C THR A 191 -0.72 0.52 3.94
N THR A 192 -0.41 0.52 5.23
CA THR A 192 0.83 -0.07 5.74
C THR A 192 0.79 -0.24 7.26
N LEU A 193 1.83 -0.88 7.77
CA LEU A 193 2.09 -1.05 9.20
C LEU A 193 2.72 0.22 9.80
N ASN A 194 2.25 0.61 10.98
CA ASN A 194 2.85 1.71 11.75
C ASN A 194 4.07 1.24 12.54
N ARG A 195 5.12 2.05 12.61
CA ARG A 195 6.28 1.84 13.46
C ARG A 195 5.97 2.21 14.92
N SER A 196 5.31 1.30 15.62
CA SER A 196 4.95 1.47 17.02
C SER A 196 5.32 0.23 17.85
N TYR A 197 5.41 0.39 19.18
CA TYR A 197 5.60 -0.75 20.07
C TYR A 197 4.44 -1.76 20.00
N LEU A 198 3.22 -1.29 19.70
CA LEU A 198 2.06 -2.17 19.56
C LEU A 198 2.12 -2.98 18.26
N SER A 199 2.59 -2.41 17.16
CA SER A 199 2.81 -3.17 15.93
C SER A 199 3.96 -4.17 16.09
N TRP A 200 5.02 -3.81 16.81
CA TRP A 200 6.10 -4.73 17.14
C TRP A 200 5.60 -5.90 17.99
N LEU A 201 4.84 -5.61 19.07
CA LEU A 201 4.34 -6.64 19.97
C LEU A 201 3.25 -7.51 19.32
N GLY A 202 2.33 -6.88 18.57
CA GLY A 202 1.18 -7.56 17.96
C GLY A 202 1.52 -8.21 16.61
N GLY A 203 2.29 -7.54 15.75
CA GLY A 203 2.63 -8.01 14.41
C GLY A 203 3.76 -9.03 14.43
N ILE A 204 4.91 -8.68 15.01
CA ILE A 204 6.10 -9.52 14.92
C ILE A 204 6.09 -10.64 15.94
N LEU A 205 5.77 -10.34 17.19
CA LEU A 205 5.89 -11.33 18.27
C LEU A 205 4.74 -12.34 18.28
N ILE A 206 3.53 -11.86 18.07
CA ILE A 206 2.32 -12.69 18.14
C ILE A 206 2.04 -13.37 16.81
N ALA A 207 2.02 -12.62 15.71
CA ALA A 207 1.65 -13.17 14.40
C ALA A 207 2.73 -14.10 13.83
N GLU A 208 4.01 -13.72 13.91
CA GLU A 208 5.10 -14.53 13.35
C GLU A 208 5.53 -15.68 14.26
N ARG A 209 5.72 -15.42 15.58
CA ARG A 209 6.32 -16.42 16.47
C ARG A 209 5.32 -17.28 17.21
N LEU A 210 4.19 -16.72 17.65
CA LEU A 210 3.23 -17.45 18.48
C LEU A 210 2.12 -18.11 17.66
N LEU A 211 1.56 -17.40 16.68
CA LEU A 211 0.41 -17.85 15.90
C LEU A 211 0.80 -18.38 14.52
N LYS A 212 2.04 -18.16 14.07
CA LYS A 212 2.53 -18.59 12.74
C LYS A 212 1.60 -18.20 11.59
N ILE A 213 0.96 -17.02 11.70
CA ILE A 213 0.03 -16.50 10.67
C ILE A 213 0.80 -16.03 9.45
N VAL A 214 2.03 -15.53 9.66
CA VAL A 214 2.97 -15.14 8.60
C VAL A 214 4.35 -15.75 8.89
N PRO A 215 5.17 -16.02 7.85
CA PRO A 215 6.51 -16.55 8.04
C PRO A 215 7.39 -15.65 8.93
N PRO A 216 8.29 -16.21 9.78
CA PRO A 216 9.22 -15.43 10.57
C PRO A 216 10.12 -14.54 9.70
N GLY A 217 10.28 -13.27 10.09
CA GLY A 217 11.11 -12.31 9.35
C GLY A 217 10.44 -11.67 8.14
N THR A 218 9.11 -11.80 8.00
CA THR A 218 8.35 -11.12 6.94
C THR A 218 8.38 -9.61 7.14
N HIS A 219 8.41 -9.13 8.40
CA HIS A 219 8.36 -7.70 8.72
C HIS A 219 9.61 -7.26 9.48
N ASP A 220 10.30 -6.26 8.94
CA ASP A 220 11.39 -5.54 9.59
C ASP A 220 10.82 -4.24 10.20
N TRP A 221 10.71 -4.20 11.53
CA TRP A 221 10.12 -3.07 12.25
C TRP A 221 10.79 -1.72 11.94
N ASP A 222 12.09 -1.72 11.66
CA ASP A 222 12.83 -0.50 11.32
C ASP A 222 12.39 0.09 9.95
N LYS A 223 11.76 -0.70 9.11
CA LYS A 223 11.21 -0.28 7.82
C LYS A 223 9.79 0.28 7.90
N PHE A 224 9.08 0.05 8.99
CA PHE A 224 7.72 0.59 9.15
C PHE A 224 7.73 2.12 9.23
N LEU A 225 6.68 2.74 8.73
CA LEU A 225 6.52 4.18 8.66
C LEU A 225 5.38 4.65 9.55
N THR A 226 5.60 5.72 10.30
CA THR A 226 4.51 6.36 11.05
C THR A 226 3.63 7.17 10.09
N PRO A 227 2.34 7.39 10.43
CA PRO A 227 1.48 8.26 9.62
C PRO A 227 2.09 9.63 9.37
N LEU A 228 2.71 10.25 10.37
CA LEU A 228 3.33 11.57 10.25
C LEU A 228 4.52 11.57 9.27
N GLU A 229 5.33 10.51 9.26
CA GLU A 229 6.43 10.40 8.28
C GLU A 229 5.87 10.31 6.85
N VAL A 230 4.82 9.50 6.63
CA VAL A 230 4.19 9.38 5.31
C VAL A 230 3.52 10.71 4.90
N GLU A 231 2.82 11.39 5.82
CA GLU A 231 2.22 12.71 5.56
C GLU A 231 3.27 13.74 5.13
N ASN A 232 4.43 13.78 5.83
CA ASN A 232 5.52 14.69 5.48
C ASN A 232 6.12 14.36 4.10
N MET A 233 6.38 13.08 3.82
CA MET A 233 6.92 12.63 2.52
C MET A 233 5.96 12.98 1.36
N LEU A 234 4.66 12.86 1.59
CA LEU A 234 3.64 13.21 0.61
C LEU A 234 3.51 14.73 0.42
N ALA A 235 3.62 15.49 1.51
CA ALA A 235 3.60 16.97 1.46
C ALA A 235 4.81 17.49 0.65
N ASP A 236 6.00 16.92 0.85
CA ASP A 236 7.21 17.23 0.06
C ASP A 236 7.02 16.91 -1.43
N SER A 237 6.10 16.01 -1.76
CA SER A 237 5.74 15.62 -3.13
C SER A 237 4.49 16.34 -3.65
N ASN A 238 4.07 17.47 -3.03
CA ASN A 238 2.86 18.24 -3.36
C ASN A 238 1.55 17.44 -3.27
N CYS A 239 1.49 16.44 -2.40
CA CYS A 239 0.29 15.67 -2.10
C CYS A 239 -0.20 16.00 -0.69
N ASN A 240 -1.46 16.46 -0.58
CA ASN A 240 -2.05 16.86 0.70
C ASN A 240 -2.88 15.73 1.29
N THR A 241 -2.56 15.29 2.48
CA THR A 241 -3.33 14.27 3.21
C THR A 241 -4.76 14.75 3.45
N ARG A 242 -5.73 13.91 3.16
CA ARG A 242 -7.17 14.13 3.34
C ARG A 242 -7.73 13.36 4.53
N SER A 243 -7.25 12.14 4.73
CA SER A 243 -7.67 11.30 5.86
C SER A 243 -6.63 10.27 6.22
N VAL A 244 -6.59 9.93 7.50
CA VAL A 244 -5.83 8.80 8.06
C VAL A 244 -6.78 8.03 8.98
N HIS A 245 -6.87 6.72 8.79
CA HIS A 245 -7.72 5.83 9.56
C HIS A 245 -6.92 4.62 10.03
N GLY A 246 -7.08 4.24 11.29
CA GLY A 246 -6.53 3.00 11.79
C GLY A 246 -7.31 1.79 11.25
N MET A 247 -6.61 0.70 11.03
CA MET A 247 -7.16 -0.60 10.67
C MET A 247 -6.75 -1.64 11.70
N ALA A 248 -7.67 -2.49 12.13
CA ALA A 248 -7.38 -3.57 13.06
C ALA A 248 -7.93 -4.90 12.56
N TYR A 249 -7.09 -5.93 12.61
CA TYR A 249 -7.43 -7.30 12.25
C TYR A 249 -7.88 -8.07 13.48
N ASN A 250 -9.05 -8.68 13.38
CA ASN A 250 -9.55 -9.59 14.41
C ASN A 250 -9.17 -11.02 14.04
N ILE A 251 -8.24 -11.60 14.80
CA ILE A 251 -7.69 -12.94 14.57
C ILE A 251 -8.76 -14.04 14.70
N LEU A 252 -9.76 -13.85 15.58
CA LEU A 252 -10.80 -14.85 15.82
C LEU A 252 -11.83 -14.92 14.69
N THR A 253 -12.18 -13.76 14.11
CA THR A 253 -13.18 -13.67 13.03
C THR A 253 -12.54 -13.57 11.65
N HIS A 254 -11.22 -13.36 11.57
CA HIS A 254 -10.44 -13.10 10.36
C HIS A 254 -10.95 -11.90 9.54
N ASN A 255 -11.52 -10.89 10.23
CA ASN A 255 -12.06 -9.70 9.59
C ASN A 255 -11.30 -8.45 10.03
N TRP A 256 -11.21 -7.47 9.14
CA TRP A 256 -10.70 -6.14 9.43
C TRP A 256 -11.84 -5.19 9.81
N HIS A 257 -11.52 -4.21 10.64
CA HIS A 257 -12.44 -3.13 10.99
C HIS A 257 -11.68 -1.80 11.14
N TRP A 258 -12.39 -0.72 10.90
CA TRP A 258 -11.86 0.62 11.12
C TRP A 258 -11.75 0.93 12.62
N THR A 259 -10.71 1.67 12.99
CA THR A 259 -10.47 2.15 14.34
C THR A 259 -9.89 3.56 14.31
N SER A 260 -10.07 4.34 15.37
CA SER A 260 -9.36 5.61 15.57
C SER A 260 -7.88 5.40 15.96
N ASN A 261 -7.53 4.20 16.39
CA ASN A 261 -6.16 3.86 16.79
C ASN A 261 -5.33 3.46 15.58
N VAL A 262 -4.37 4.30 15.22
CA VAL A 262 -3.43 4.08 14.10
C VAL A 262 -2.15 3.32 14.50
N SER A 263 -2.10 2.76 15.72
CA SER A 263 -0.85 2.24 16.28
C SER A 263 -0.34 0.95 15.61
N ILE A 264 -1.18 0.20 14.89
CA ILE A 264 -0.76 -1.07 14.24
C ILE A 264 -0.74 -0.90 12.74
N ASN A 265 -1.92 -0.85 12.11
CA ASN A 265 -2.07 -0.60 10.68
C ASN A 265 -2.87 0.67 10.45
N TYR A 266 -2.61 1.34 9.35
CA TYR A 266 -3.39 2.51 8.93
C TYR A 266 -3.56 2.58 7.42
N ALA A 267 -4.62 3.28 7.02
CA ALA A 267 -4.89 3.68 5.66
C ALA A 267 -4.83 5.20 5.57
N LEU A 268 -4.17 5.72 4.54
CA LEU A 268 -4.01 7.15 4.28
C LEU A 268 -4.47 7.46 2.87
N HIS A 269 -5.22 8.56 2.72
CA HIS A 269 -5.59 9.13 1.43
C HIS A 269 -5.02 10.53 1.32
N ALA A 270 -4.31 10.81 0.23
CA ALA A 270 -3.82 12.12 -0.13
C ALA A 270 -4.27 12.52 -1.55
N VAL A 271 -4.31 13.80 -1.81
CA VAL A 271 -4.66 14.39 -3.12
C VAL A 271 -3.52 15.28 -3.58
N LYS A 272 -3.06 15.07 -4.81
CA LYS A 272 -2.06 15.92 -5.45
C LYS A 272 -2.63 17.32 -5.68
N SER A 273 -1.88 18.34 -5.32
CA SER A 273 -2.26 19.72 -5.62
C SER A 273 -2.41 19.90 -7.14
N GLY A 274 -3.46 20.62 -7.54
CA GLY A 274 -3.57 21.12 -8.92
C GLY A 274 -2.43 22.08 -9.24
N GLU A 275 -2.05 22.18 -10.50
CA GLU A 275 -1.16 23.24 -10.95
C GLU A 275 -1.80 24.58 -10.57
N LYS A 276 -1.06 25.42 -9.83
CA LYS A 276 -1.49 26.82 -9.66
C LYS A 276 -1.47 27.42 -11.07
N GLY A 277 -2.66 27.69 -11.60
CA GLY A 277 -2.73 28.49 -12.82
C GLY A 277 -1.88 29.72 -12.65
N SER A 278 -0.86 29.88 -13.48
CA SER A 278 -0.11 31.12 -13.60
C SER A 278 -1.11 32.16 -14.13
N ASN A 279 -1.65 32.94 -13.18
CA ASN A 279 -2.32 34.20 -13.52
C ASN A 279 -1.30 35.23 -13.92
#